data_3e40110d8ff15f1a393a04244ec6811a
#
_entry.id   3e40110d8ff15f1a393a04244ec6811a
#
_cell.length_a   1.000
_cell.length_b   1.000
_cell.length_c   1.000
_cell.angle_alpha   90.00
_cell.angle_beta   90.00
_cell.angle_gamma   90.00
#
_symmetry.space_group_name_H-M   'P 1'
#
loop_
_entity.id
_entity.type
_entity.pdbx_description
1 polymer ?
#
loop_
_entity_poly.entity_id
_entity_poly.type
_entity_poly.pdbx_seq_one_letter_code
_entity_poly.pdbx_strand_id
1 'polypeptide(L)'
;IYIAPKENDLYVIGATEIESEDLSPVSVRSSMELLSAAYSVHSGFAEARILESATQCRPTLKNNLPEICVPRAGIMQINGLYRHGYLIAPAVMDAAQELLHETGSALAKRFEIAIQHHDLTSSFA
;
A
#
# COMPACT_ATOMS: atom_id res chain seq x y z
N ILE A 1 5.87 -9.30 -9.29
CA ILE A 1 4.42 -9.57 -9.23
C ILE A 1 4.08 -10.37 -7.98
N TYR A 2 2.79 -10.49 -7.69
CA TYR A 2 2.24 -11.45 -6.73
C TYR A 2 1.08 -12.22 -7.37
N ILE A 3 0.84 -13.43 -6.87
CA ILE A 3 -0.31 -14.25 -7.20
C ILE A 3 -0.95 -14.66 -5.88
N ALA A 4 -2.11 -14.11 -5.56
CA ALA A 4 -2.80 -14.36 -4.30
C ALA A 4 -4.03 -15.23 -4.52
N PRO A 5 -4.06 -16.46 -3.98
CA PRO A 5 -5.25 -17.31 -4.06
C PRO A 5 -6.39 -16.71 -3.23
N LYS A 6 -7.59 -16.89 -3.72
CA LYS A 6 -8.85 -16.55 -3.08
C LYS A 6 -9.74 -17.79 -3.03
N GLU A 7 -10.92 -17.67 -2.44
CA GLU A 7 -11.92 -18.73 -2.45
C GLU A 7 -12.40 -19.04 -3.87
N ASN A 8 -12.94 -20.24 -4.08
CA ASN A 8 -13.52 -20.70 -5.35
C ASN A 8 -12.54 -20.68 -6.54
N ASP A 9 -11.30 -21.10 -6.32
CA ASP A 9 -10.25 -21.18 -7.36
C ASP A 9 -9.98 -19.83 -8.07
N LEU A 10 -10.27 -18.73 -7.41
CA LEU A 10 -9.95 -17.41 -7.90
C LEU A 10 -8.52 -17.01 -7.50
N TYR A 11 -7.85 -16.25 -8.35
CA TYR A 11 -6.51 -15.72 -8.12
C TYR A 11 -6.49 -14.24 -8.45
N VAL A 12 -5.87 -13.46 -7.58
CA VAL A 12 -5.56 -12.06 -7.87
C VAL A 12 -4.10 -11.98 -8.30
N ILE A 13 -3.87 -11.52 -9.51
CA ILE A 13 -2.54 -11.33 -10.08
C ILE A 13 -2.25 -9.83 -10.10
N GLY A 14 -1.16 -9.42 -9.52
CA GLY A 14 -0.74 -8.02 -9.44
C GLY A 14 0.76 -7.88 -9.25
N ALA A 15 1.20 -6.74 -9.38
CA ALA A 15 0.72 -5.58 -10.09
C ALA A 15 1.91 -4.91 -10.76
N THR A 16 1.64 -4.22 -11.84
CA THR A 16 2.63 -3.34 -12.45
C THR A 16 2.92 -2.15 -11.53
N GLU A 17 4.07 -1.49 -11.74
CA GLU A 17 4.46 -0.27 -11.07
C GLU A 17 4.67 0.82 -12.09
N ILE A 18 3.72 1.73 -12.14
CA ILE A 18 3.77 2.89 -13.01
C ILE A 18 3.59 4.11 -12.11
N GLU A 19 4.53 5.04 -12.15
CA GLU A 19 4.43 6.32 -11.46
C GLU A 19 3.43 7.23 -12.18
N SER A 20 2.15 7.00 -11.90
CA SER A 20 1.05 7.73 -12.51
C SER A 20 -0.19 7.65 -11.62
N GLU A 21 -1.00 8.70 -11.65
CA GLU A 21 -2.34 8.73 -11.06
C GLU A 21 -3.42 8.39 -12.09
N ASP A 22 -3.04 7.90 -13.26
CA ASP A 22 -3.96 7.52 -14.33
C ASP A 22 -4.75 6.26 -13.92
N LEU A 23 -6.05 6.41 -13.81
CA LEU A 23 -7.02 5.36 -13.50
C LEU A 23 -7.73 4.80 -14.75
N SER A 24 -7.23 5.12 -15.94
CA SER A 24 -7.77 4.53 -17.17
C SER A 24 -7.71 3.01 -17.15
N PRO A 25 -8.48 2.33 -17.99
CA PRO A 25 -8.46 0.87 -18.09
C PRO A 25 -7.06 0.30 -18.30
N VAL A 26 -6.84 -0.91 -17.84
CA VAL A 26 -5.55 -1.60 -17.93
C VAL A 26 -5.05 -1.64 -19.38
N SER A 27 -3.81 -1.21 -19.59
CA SER A 27 -3.19 -1.23 -20.92
C SER A 27 -2.85 -2.65 -21.39
N VAL A 28 -2.75 -2.83 -22.70
CA VAL A 28 -2.28 -4.09 -23.30
C VAL A 28 -0.91 -4.48 -22.75
N ARG A 29 0.01 -3.52 -22.61
CA ARG A 29 1.34 -3.77 -22.04
C ARG A 29 1.25 -4.36 -20.64
N SER A 30 0.50 -3.70 -19.74
CA SER A 30 0.34 -4.16 -18.35
C SER A 30 -0.32 -5.53 -18.27
N SER A 31 -1.31 -5.79 -19.11
CA SER A 31 -1.95 -7.10 -19.22
C SER A 31 -0.95 -8.18 -19.64
N MET A 32 -0.19 -7.94 -20.68
CA MET A 32 0.81 -8.90 -21.16
C MET A 32 1.91 -9.17 -20.13
N GLU A 33 2.38 -8.14 -19.44
CA GLU A 33 3.39 -8.27 -18.39
C GLU A 33 2.89 -9.18 -17.26
N LEU A 34 1.71 -8.90 -16.72
CA LEU A 34 1.13 -9.66 -15.61
C LEU A 34 0.79 -11.10 -16.01
N LEU A 35 0.17 -11.29 -17.17
CA LEU A 35 -0.24 -12.61 -17.64
C LEU A 35 0.96 -13.49 -18.01
N SER A 36 1.98 -12.94 -18.68
CA SER A 36 3.21 -13.65 -18.99
C SER A 36 3.94 -14.06 -17.72
N ALA A 37 4.01 -13.18 -16.73
CA ALA A 37 4.62 -13.49 -15.46
C ALA A 37 3.86 -14.57 -14.68
N ALA A 38 2.53 -14.53 -14.68
CA ALA A 38 1.71 -15.58 -14.07
C ALA A 38 1.93 -16.94 -14.75
N TYR A 39 1.94 -16.96 -16.08
CA TYR A 39 2.21 -18.17 -16.87
C TYR A 39 3.61 -18.73 -16.57
N SER A 40 4.61 -17.87 -16.38
CA SER A 40 5.97 -18.28 -16.02
C SER A 40 6.05 -18.96 -14.65
N VAL A 41 5.18 -18.57 -13.72
CA VAL A 41 5.11 -19.19 -12.38
C VAL A 41 4.47 -20.57 -12.44
N HIS A 42 3.39 -20.72 -13.20
CA HIS A 42 2.71 -21.99 -13.33
C HIS A 42 1.95 -22.08 -14.66
N SER A 43 2.24 -23.10 -15.46
CA SER A 43 1.64 -23.30 -16.78
C SER A 43 0.10 -23.47 -16.76
N GLY A 44 -0.48 -23.88 -15.65
CA GLY A 44 -1.95 -23.98 -15.48
C GLY A 44 -2.69 -22.65 -15.67
N PHE A 45 -2.00 -21.52 -15.51
CA PHE A 45 -2.60 -20.21 -15.80
C PHE A 45 -2.85 -19.95 -17.29
N ALA A 46 -2.30 -20.77 -18.19
CA ALA A 46 -2.55 -20.63 -19.62
C ALA A 46 -4.06 -20.75 -19.97
N GLU A 47 -4.79 -21.62 -19.27
CA GLU A 47 -6.21 -21.87 -19.50
C GLU A 47 -7.13 -21.12 -18.52
N ALA A 48 -6.55 -20.32 -17.61
CA ALA A 48 -7.32 -19.52 -16.67
C ALA A 48 -8.13 -18.43 -17.40
N ARG A 49 -9.31 -18.13 -16.88
CA ARG A 49 -10.17 -17.08 -17.43
C ARG A 49 -9.91 -15.77 -16.73
N ILE A 50 -9.79 -14.70 -17.50
CA ILE A 50 -9.72 -13.33 -16.96
C ILE A 50 -11.14 -12.89 -16.67
N LEU A 51 -11.46 -12.70 -15.40
CA LEU A 51 -12.79 -12.28 -14.96
C LEU A 51 -12.90 -10.77 -14.86
N GLU A 52 -11.82 -10.13 -14.39
CA GLU A 52 -11.79 -8.69 -14.17
C GLU A 52 -10.35 -8.17 -14.32
N SER A 53 -10.24 -6.92 -14.74
CA SER A 53 -8.98 -6.18 -14.69
C SER A 53 -9.26 -4.75 -14.21
N ALA A 54 -8.43 -4.25 -13.29
CA ALA A 54 -8.61 -2.94 -12.70
C ALA A 54 -7.28 -2.20 -12.53
N THR A 55 -7.34 -0.88 -12.66
CA THR A 55 -6.26 0.04 -12.36
C THR A 55 -6.59 0.75 -11.06
N GLN A 56 -5.62 0.80 -10.13
CA GLN A 56 -5.76 1.50 -8.86
C GLN A 56 -4.45 2.16 -8.46
N CYS A 57 -4.55 3.31 -7.79
CA CYS A 57 -3.41 3.96 -7.19
C CYS A 57 -3.12 3.39 -5.80
N ARG A 58 -1.84 3.15 -5.51
CA ARG A 58 -1.40 2.78 -4.15
C ARG A 58 -1.27 4.04 -3.30
N PRO A 59 -1.58 3.97 -2.01
CA PRO A 59 -1.31 5.05 -1.08
C PRO A 59 0.21 5.13 -0.84
N THR A 60 0.88 5.97 -1.61
CA THR A 60 2.33 6.18 -1.51
C THR A 60 2.65 7.59 -1.02
N LEU A 61 3.78 7.73 -0.33
CA LEU A 61 4.42 9.00 -0.04
C LEU A 61 5.68 9.13 -0.90
N LYS A 62 6.25 10.32 -0.99
CA LYS A 62 7.42 10.61 -1.85
C LYS A 62 8.61 9.69 -1.61
N ASN A 63 8.76 9.20 -0.37
CA ASN A 63 9.85 8.31 0.03
C ASN A 63 9.47 6.82 0.05
N ASN A 64 8.21 6.49 -0.30
CA ASN A 64 7.63 5.15 -0.24
C ASN A 64 7.69 4.50 1.17
N LEU A 65 7.80 5.31 2.22
CA LEU A 65 7.82 4.83 3.61
C LEU A 65 6.50 5.17 4.31
N PRO A 66 6.07 4.36 5.28
CA PRO A 66 4.89 4.66 6.08
C PRO A 66 5.11 5.88 6.97
N GLU A 67 4.02 6.60 7.21
CA GLU A 67 4.00 7.78 8.07
C GLU A 67 2.79 7.75 8.98
N ILE A 68 3.00 8.18 10.21
CA ILE A 68 1.93 8.48 11.18
C ILE A 68 1.88 9.99 11.32
N CYS A 69 0.75 10.60 10.95
CA CYS A 69 0.53 12.04 11.04
C CYS A 69 -0.54 12.33 12.10
N VAL A 70 -0.27 13.30 12.96
CA VAL A 70 -1.24 13.83 13.95
C VAL A 70 -1.58 15.26 13.54
N PRO A 71 -2.54 15.45 12.61
CA PRO A 71 -2.87 16.77 12.06
C PRO A 71 -3.51 17.70 13.09
N ARG A 72 -4.15 17.15 14.08
CA ARG A 72 -4.73 17.87 15.24
C ARG A 72 -5.03 16.93 16.39
N ALA A 73 -5.25 17.47 17.59
CA ALA A 73 -5.63 16.68 18.75
C ALA A 73 -6.85 15.77 18.45
N GLY A 74 -6.74 14.51 18.82
CA GLY A 74 -7.77 13.50 18.63
C GLY A 74 -7.88 12.90 17.22
N ILE A 75 -7.02 13.30 16.28
CA ILE A 75 -6.97 12.69 14.95
C ILE A 75 -5.57 12.17 14.68
N MET A 76 -5.49 10.91 14.30
CA MET A 76 -4.27 10.26 13.82
C MET A 76 -4.54 9.67 12.44
N GLN A 77 -3.63 9.90 11.51
CA GLN A 77 -3.68 9.35 10.15
C GLN A 77 -2.47 8.45 9.93
N ILE A 78 -2.68 7.31 9.33
CA ILE A 78 -1.63 6.38 8.92
C ILE A 78 -1.70 6.27 7.39
N ASN A 79 -0.59 6.51 6.72
CA ASN A 79 -0.53 6.48 5.26
C ASN A 79 0.83 5.98 4.77
N GLY A 80 0.99 5.84 3.44
CA GLY A 80 2.27 5.52 2.81
C GLY A 80 2.71 4.06 2.93
N LEU A 81 1.80 3.14 3.22
CA LEU A 81 2.12 1.71 3.34
C LEU A 81 2.57 1.06 2.01
N TYR A 82 2.37 1.75 0.90
CA TYR A 82 2.81 1.38 -0.45
C TYR A 82 2.50 -0.08 -0.81
N ARG A 83 3.52 -0.88 -1.13
CA ARG A 83 3.38 -2.30 -1.55
C ARG A 83 3.24 -3.27 -0.41
N HIS A 84 3.71 -2.89 0.76
CA HIS A 84 3.90 -3.79 1.90
C HIS A 84 2.83 -3.63 2.98
N GLY A 85 1.74 -2.93 2.66
CA GLY A 85 0.70 -2.61 3.64
C GLY A 85 0.24 -3.81 4.45
N TYR A 86 -0.05 -4.92 3.80
CA TYR A 86 -0.51 -6.13 4.47
C TYR A 86 0.53 -6.70 5.47
N LEU A 87 1.82 -6.64 5.10
CA LEU A 87 2.91 -7.15 5.92
C LEU A 87 3.26 -6.23 7.10
N ILE A 88 3.33 -4.92 6.84
CA ILE A 88 3.83 -3.94 7.82
C ILE A 88 2.73 -3.29 8.67
N ALA A 89 1.46 -3.43 8.27
CA ALA A 89 0.34 -2.84 9.00
C ALA A 89 0.33 -3.17 10.51
N PRO A 90 0.60 -4.40 10.97
CA PRO A 90 0.65 -4.69 12.41
C PRO A 90 1.68 -3.83 13.15
N ALA A 91 2.90 -3.74 12.63
CA ALA A 91 3.96 -2.94 13.27
C ALA A 91 3.64 -1.44 13.29
N VAL A 92 3.00 -0.92 12.23
CA VAL A 92 2.57 0.49 12.17
C VAL A 92 1.42 0.75 13.14
N MET A 93 0.50 -0.20 13.28
CA MET A 93 -0.60 -0.11 14.25
C MET A 93 -0.09 -0.12 15.69
N ASP A 94 0.87 -1.00 16.01
CA ASP A 94 1.49 -1.05 17.34
C ASP A 94 2.20 0.27 17.66
N ALA A 95 2.95 0.82 16.70
CA ALA A 95 3.60 2.13 16.83
C ALA A 95 2.58 3.26 17.04
N ALA A 96 1.44 3.21 16.35
CA ALA A 96 0.36 4.18 16.52
C ALA A 96 -0.29 4.05 17.91
N GLN A 97 -0.46 2.84 18.43
CA GLN A 97 -0.97 2.61 19.79
C GLN A 97 -0.03 3.16 20.87
N GLU A 98 1.29 3.00 20.72
CA GLU A 98 2.25 3.62 21.64
C GLU A 98 2.05 5.15 21.69
N LEU A 99 1.84 5.80 20.52
CA LEU A 99 1.60 7.24 20.43
C LEU A 99 0.29 7.72 21.07
N LEU A 100 -0.68 6.85 21.26
CA LEU A 100 -1.91 7.19 21.98
C LEU A 100 -1.72 7.29 23.50
N HIS A 101 -0.72 6.60 24.04
CA HIS A 101 -0.47 6.48 25.47
C HIS A 101 0.80 7.21 25.93
N GLU A 102 1.72 7.48 25.00
CA GLU A 102 3.02 8.04 25.28
C GLU A 102 3.32 9.23 24.36
N THR A 103 4.30 10.04 24.70
CA THR A 103 4.75 11.19 23.89
C THR A 103 5.58 10.79 22.67
N GLY A 104 5.86 9.51 22.49
CA GLY A 104 6.62 8.98 21.36
C GLY A 104 6.43 7.49 21.22
N SER A 105 6.95 6.90 20.14
CA SER A 105 6.91 5.47 19.90
C SER A 105 8.31 4.89 19.74
N ALA A 106 8.65 3.92 20.56
CA ALA A 106 9.88 3.15 20.44
C ALA A 106 9.88 2.29 19.16
N LEU A 107 8.72 1.75 18.79
CA LEU A 107 8.54 0.98 17.56
C LEU A 107 8.69 1.86 16.32
N ALA A 108 8.08 3.04 16.29
CA ALA A 108 8.26 3.97 15.18
C ALA A 108 9.74 4.31 14.97
N LYS A 109 10.48 4.58 16.05
CA LYS A 109 11.91 4.83 15.97
C LYS A 109 12.69 3.60 15.46
N ARG A 110 12.36 2.41 15.94
CA ARG A 110 13.02 1.16 15.54
C ARG A 110 12.82 0.83 14.06
N PHE A 111 11.63 1.10 13.54
CA PHE A 111 11.26 0.80 12.16
C PHE A 111 11.35 2.02 11.22
N GLU A 112 11.93 3.13 11.70
CA GLU A 112 12.09 4.37 10.94
C GLU A 112 10.78 4.92 10.36
N ILE A 113 9.66 4.69 11.08
CA ILE A 113 8.36 5.24 10.73
C ILE A 113 8.34 6.72 11.09
N ALA A 114 8.11 7.58 10.11
CA ALA A 114 8.03 9.01 10.34
C ALA A 114 6.79 9.37 11.18
N ILE A 115 6.96 10.22 12.18
CA ILE A 115 5.87 10.80 12.96
C ILE A 115 5.85 12.30 12.68
N GLN A 116 4.72 12.78 12.16
CA GLN A 116 4.50 14.20 11.90
C GLN A 116 3.42 14.78 12.80
N HIS A 117 3.73 15.88 13.48
CA HIS A 117 2.78 16.68 14.22
C HIS A 117 2.57 17.99 13.46
N HIS A 118 1.38 18.25 12.98
CA HIS A 118 1.04 19.56 12.41
C HIS A 118 0.53 20.48 13.52
N ASP A 119 1.35 21.43 13.91
CA ASP A 119 0.90 22.57 14.72
C ASP A 119 0.05 23.49 13.83
N LEU A 120 -1.25 23.56 14.14
CA LEU A 120 -2.21 24.42 13.43
C LEU A 120 -2.00 25.92 13.64
N THR A 121 -0.89 26.34 14.26
CA THR A 121 -0.62 27.76 14.54
C THR A 121 -0.09 28.55 13.35
N SER A 122 0.23 27.91 12.20
CA SER A 122 0.85 28.59 11.05
C SER A 122 -0.03 28.76 9.79
N SER A 123 -1.32 28.39 9.83
CA SER A 123 -2.18 28.41 8.65
C SER A 123 -3.17 29.57 8.55
N PHE A 124 -3.11 30.56 9.44
CA PHE A 124 -3.93 31.78 9.36
C PHE A 124 -3.06 33.02 9.50
N ALA A 125 -2.18 33.24 8.56
CA ALA A 125 -1.51 34.53 8.33
C ALA A 125 -1.58 34.86 6.84
#